data_a7fe1c868bbcd328940750a061679099
#
_entry.id   a7fe1c868bbcd328940750a061679099
#
_cell.length_a   1.000
_cell.length_b   1.000
_cell.length_c   1.000
_cell.angle_alpha   90.00
_cell.angle_beta   90.00
_cell.angle_gamma   90.00
#
_symmetry.space_group_name_H-M   'P 1'
#
loop_
_entity.id
_entity.type
_entity.pdbx_description
1 polymer ?
#
loop_
_entity_poly.entity_id
_entity_poly.type
_entity_poly.pdbx_seq_one_letter_code
_entity_poly.pdbx_strand_id
1 'polypeptide(L)'
;MASKQRYQSEEEHPKVKFGKTGILISNLGTPDGTDYWSMRKYLSEFLSDRRVIDYSPWIWQPLLQLIILSKRPFSSGAAYRTIWNNEDDESPLLTITKKQAFKLNKVMKTQFGDNVELDFCMRYG
;
A
#
# COMPACT_ATOMS: atom_id res chain seq x y z
N MET A 1 28.96 27.68 -2.57
CA MET A 1 28.10 27.89 -3.76
C MET A 1 27.74 26.52 -4.32
N ALA A 2 26.53 26.04 -4.08
CA ALA A 2 26.07 24.75 -4.60
C ALA A 2 25.66 24.93 -6.06
N SER A 3 26.31 24.21 -6.98
CA SER A 3 25.97 24.22 -8.40
C SER A 3 24.59 23.59 -8.58
N LYS A 4 23.63 24.36 -9.05
CA LYS A 4 22.36 23.84 -9.59
C LYS A 4 22.70 22.94 -10.79
N GLN A 5 22.73 21.65 -10.60
CA GLN A 5 22.71 20.71 -11.71
C GLN A 5 21.37 20.86 -12.45
N ARG A 6 21.36 21.61 -13.56
CA ARG A 6 20.25 21.60 -14.48
C ARG A 6 20.20 20.22 -15.12
N TYR A 7 19.12 19.50 -14.89
CA TYR A 7 18.77 18.35 -15.72
C TYR A 7 18.62 18.86 -17.17
N GLN A 8 19.59 18.55 -18.01
CA GLN A 8 19.44 18.70 -19.46
C GLN A 8 18.69 17.45 -19.93
N SER A 9 17.49 17.64 -20.46
CA SER A 9 16.81 16.59 -21.21
C SER A 9 17.66 16.23 -22.42
N GLU A 10 17.90 14.96 -22.66
CA GLU A 10 18.55 14.50 -23.88
C GLU A 10 17.75 15.02 -25.09
N GLU A 11 18.44 15.47 -26.15
CA GLU A 11 17.83 16.11 -27.33
C GLU A 11 16.82 15.18 -28.06
N GLU A 12 16.89 13.87 -27.83
CA GLU A 12 16.00 12.84 -28.39
C GLU A 12 14.79 12.50 -27.50
N HIS A 13 14.61 13.16 -26.34
CA HIS A 13 13.47 12.85 -25.50
C HIS A 13 12.16 13.30 -26.18
N PRO A 14 11.16 12.40 -26.34
CA PRO A 14 9.87 12.80 -26.90
C PRO A 14 9.28 13.99 -26.12
N LYS A 15 8.75 14.96 -26.84
CA LYS A 15 8.11 16.15 -26.19
C LYS A 15 7.05 15.67 -25.21
N VAL A 16 7.27 15.91 -23.93
CA VAL A 16 6.31 15.61 -22.87
C VAL A 16 5.10 16.52 -23.08
N LYS A 17 3.96 15.94 -23.44
CA LYS A 17 2.69 16.67 -23.44
C LYS A 17 2.33 16.91 -21.97
N PHE A 18 2.02 18.16 -21.64
CA PHE A 18 1.45 18.46 -20.32
C PHE A 18 0.14 17.68 -20.19
N GLY A 19 0.16 16.67 -19.36
CA GLY A 19 -0.98 15.83 -19.02
C GLY A 19 -1.58 16.25 -17.69
N LYS A 20 -2.49 15.41 -17.19
CA LYS A 20 -3.02 15.57 -15.84
C LYS A 20 -1.96 15.27 -14.79
N THR A 21 -2.05 15.94 -13.65
CA THR A 21 -1.22 15.62 -12.48
C THR A 21 -1.85 14.47 -11.74
N GLY A 22 -1.13 13.35 -11.60
CA GLY A 22 -1.52 12.21 -10.79
C GLY A 22 -1.10 12.39 -9.32
N ILE A 23 -2.02 12.17 -8.38
CA ILE A 23 -1.76 12.10 -6.95
C ILE A 23 -2.05 10.69 -6.49
N LEU A 24 -1.06 10.01 -5.92
CA LEU A 24 -1.21 8.67 -5.37
C LEU A 24 -1.06 8.70 -3.85
N ILE A 25 -2.11 8.28 -3.13
CA ILE A 25 -2.05 8.03 -1.69
C ILE A 25 -1.61 6.60 -1.49
N SER A 26 -0.49 6.39 -0.79
CA SER A 26 0.00 5.05 -0.44
C SER A 26 -0.15 4.80 1.05
N ASN A 27 -0.69 3.64 1.40
CA ASN A 27 -0.78 3.19 2.79
C ASN A 27 -0.13 1.80 2.93
N LEU A 28 0.11 1.38 4.19
CA LEU A 28 0.84 0.15 4.51
C LEU A 28 0.18 -1.09 3.90
N GLY A 29 -1.12 -1.19 4.01
CA GLY A 29 -1.85 -2.35 3.55
C GLY A 29 -2.57 -3.11 4.66
N THR A 30 -3.36 -4.07 4.24
CA THR A 30 -4.26 -4.81 5.10
C THR A 30 -4.62 -6.13 4.43
N PRO A 31 -4.96 -7.19 5.20
CA PRO A 31 -5.40 -8.44 4.58
C PRO A 31 -6.72 -8.26 3.83
N ASP A 32 -6.91 -9.04 2.78
CA ASP A 32 -8.16 -9.11 1.99
C ASP A 32 -9.34 -9.72 2.79
N GLY A 33 -9.05 -10.42 3.88
CA GLY A 33 -10.04 -11.06 4.74
C GLY A 33 -9.43 -11.49 6.07
N THR A 34 -10.27 -11.98 6.98
CA THR A 34 -9.86 -12.43 8.31
C THR A 34 -9.65 -13.94 8.41
N ASP A 35 -9.85 -14.66 7.30
CA ASP A 35 -9.61 -16.09 7.20
C ASP A 35 -8.10 -16.41 7.18
N TYR A 36 -7.80 -17.71 7.35
CA TYR A 36 -6.41 -18.17 7.42
C TYR A 36 -5.59 -17.82 6.18
N TRP A 37 -6.15 -18.02 4.98
CA TRP A 37 -5.38 -17.86 3.74
C TRP A 37 -5.14 -16.39 3.38
N SER A 38 -6.15 -15.54 3.56
CA SER A 38 -6.02 -14.08 3.39
C SER A 38 -4.98 -13.52 4.36
N MET A 39 -5.05 -13.92 5.63
CA MET A 39 -4.08 -13.53 6.64
C MET A 39 -2.68 -14.06 6.35
N ARG A 40 -2.56 -15.33 5.90
CA ARG A 40 -1.27 -15.91 5.54
C ARG A 40 -0.61 -15.19 4.38
N LYS A 41 -1.38 -14.87 3.32
CA LYS A 41 -0.91 -14.09 2.16
C LYS A 41 -0.35 -12.74 2.62
N TYR A 42 -1.16 -11.97 3.30
CA TYR A 42 -0.78 -10.65 3.81
C TYR A 42 0.46 -10.69 4.71
N LEU A 43 0.50 -11.58 5.70
CA LEU A 43 1.63 -11.72 6.61
C LEU A 43 2.90 -12.21 5.88
N SER A 44 2.76 -13.07 4.89
CA SER A 44 3.89 -13.53 4.07
C SER A 44 4.51 -12.39 3.28
N GLU A 45 3.70 -11.58 2.60
CA GLU A 45 4.16 -10.41 1.87
C GLU A 45 4.83 -9.39 2.81
N PHE A 46 4.15 -9.04 3.90
CA PHE A 46 4.62 -8.06 4.86
C PHE A 46 5.91 -8.46 5.55
N LEU A 47 6.01 -9.69 6.06
CA LEU A 47 7.17 -10.18 6.81
C LEU A 47 8.33 -10.66 5.93
N SER A 48 8.11 -10.83 4.63
CA SER A 48 9.17 -11.12 3.66
C SER A 48 9.89 -9.87 3.14
N ASP A 49 9.32 -8.69 3.33
CA ASP A 49 9.97 -7.45 2.91
C ASP A 49 11.16 -7.14 3.82
N ARG A 50 12.36 -7.03 3.25
CA ARG A 50 13.60 -6.71 3.98
C ARG A 50 13.57 -5.34 4.67
N ARG A 51 12.70 -4.43 4.24
CA ARG A 51 12.50 -3.14 4.91
C ARG A 51 11.73 -3.27 6.21
N VAL A 52 10.98 -4.37 6.38
CA VAL A 52 10.24 -4.70 7.61
C VAL A 52 11.07 -5.59 8.51
N ILE A 53 11.66 -6.65 7.94
CA ILE A 53 12.48 -7.63 8.66
C ILE A 53 13.83 -7.77 7.94
N ASP A 54 14.88 -7.23 8.53
CA ASP A 54 16.23 -7.28 7.97
C ASP A 54 17.05 -8.46 8.50
N TYR A 55 16.55 -9.69 8.31
CA TYR A 55 17.29 -10.91 8.54
C TYR A 55 17.76 -11.54 7.22
N SER A 56 18.79 -12.41 7.32
CA SER A 56 19.25 -13.21 6.18
C SER A 56 18.07 -14.04 5.62
N PRO A 57 17.73 -13.91 4.33
CA PRO A 57 16.62 -14.64 3.72
C PRO A 57 16.70 -16.16 3.88
N TRP A 58 17.91 -16.71 3.86
CA TRP A 58 18.16 -18.16 4.02
C TRP A 58 17.73 -18.73 5.37
N ILE A 59 17.79 -17.91 6.42
CA ILE A 59 17.34 -18.30 7.76
C ILE A 59 15.89 -17.86 7.96
N TRP A 60 15.56 -16.65 7.52
CA TRP A 60 14.25 -16.06 7.79
C TRP A 60 13.12 -16.75 7.03
N GLN A 61 13.30 -17.03 5.74
CA GLN A 61 12.22 -17.61 4.92
C GLN A 61 11.75 -18.99 5.41
N PRO A 62 12.63 -19.96 5.73
CA PRO A 62 12.17 -21.23 6.34
C PRO A 62 11.44 -21.02 7.66
N LEU A 63 11.97 -20.17 8.54
CA LEU A 63 11.34 -19.85 9.83
C LEU A 63 9.95 -19.21 9.64
N LEU A 64 9.86 -18.26 8.73
CA LEU A 64 8.61 -17.59 8.40
C LEU A 64 7.57 -18.57 7.87
N GLN A 65 7.91 -19.32 6.82
CA GLN A 65 6.94 -20.16 6.10
C GLN A 65 6.50 -21.38 6.89
N LEU A 66 7.41 -22.02 7.62
CA LEU A 66 7.14 -23.31 8.31
C LEU A 66 6.63 -23.12 9.74
N ILE A 67 7.08 -22.08 10.44
CA ILE A 67 6.77 -21.90 11.86
C ILE A 67 5.80 -20.72 12.07
N ILE A 68 6.18 -19.53 11.62
CA ILE A 68 5.40 -18.34 11.91
C ILE A 68 4.05 -18.36 11.19
N LEU A 69 4.06 -18.60 9.89
CA LEU A 69 2.83 -18.60 9.07
C LEU A 69 1.97 -19.86 9.24
N SER A 70 2.40 -20.85 10.01
CA SER A 70 1.53 -21.97 10.39
C SER A 70 0.55 -21.61 11.51
N LYS A 71 0.93 -20.68 12.41
CA LYS A 71 0.14 -20.34 13.61
C LYS A 71 -0.36 -18.89 13.61
N ARG A 72 0.49 -17.95 13.18
CA ARG A 72 0.21 -16.52 13.24
C ARG A 72 -1.06 -16.08 12.50
N PRO A 73 -1.42 -16.63 11.33
CA PRO A 73 -2.65 -16.26 10.64
C PRO A 73 -3.92 -16.49 11.46
N PHE A 74 -3.98 -17.52 12.28
CA PHE A 74 -5.13 -17.78 13.16
C PHE A 74 -5.30 -16.69 14.22
N SER A 75 -4.23 -16.37 14.95
CA SER A 75 -4.29 -15.35 16.00
C SER A 75 -4.49 -13.95 15.44
N SER A 76 -3.83 -13.63 14.34
CA SER A 76 -4.01 -12.33 13.66
C SER A 76 -5.40 -12.21 13.06
N GLY A 77 -5.93 -13.24 12.39
CA GLY A 77 -7.28 -13.24 11.87
C GLY A 77 -8.33 -13.07 12.95
N ALA A 78 -8.13 -13.73 14.12
CA ALA A 78 -9.00 -13.51 15.28
C ALA A 78 -8.98 -12.06 15.77
N ALA A 79 -7.80 -11.44 15.85
CA ALA A 79 -7.67 -10.03 16.22
C ALA A 79 -8.32 -9.10 15.19
N TYR A 80 -8.09 -9.33 13.89
CA TYR A 80 -8.71 -8.53 12.83
C TYR A 80 -10.24 -8.62 12.83
N ARG A 81 -10.83 -9.79 13.13
CA ARG A 81 -12.29 -9.95 13.25
C ARG A 81 -12.92 -9.03 14.29
N THR A 82 -12.21 -8.69 15.36
CA THR A 82 -12.74 -7.79 16.40
C THR A 82 -12.93 -6.34 15.95
N ILE A 83 -12.22 -5.94 14.91
CA ILE A 83 -12.25 -4.57 14.37
C ILE A 83 -12.76 -4.51 12.93
N TRP A 84 -13.10 -5.66 12.33
CA TRP A 84 -13.48 -5.75 10.93
C TRP A 84 -14.75 -4.98 10.63
N ASN A 85 -14.74 -4.22 9.55
CA ASN A 85 -15.95 -3.57 9.05
C ASN A 85 -16.82 -4.61 8.31
N ASN A 86 -17.83 -5.13 9.00
CA ASN A 86 -18.69 -6.16 8.45
C ASN A 86 -19.68 -5.66 7.38
N GLU A 87 -19.89 -4.34 7.27
CA GLU A 87 -20.77 -3.75 6.26
C GLU A 87 -20.12 -3.77 4.88
N ASP A 88 -18.84 -3.39 4.82
CA ASP A 88 -18.06 -3.31 3.58
C ASP A 88 -17.14 -4.53 3.39
N ASP A 89 -17.10 -5.46 4.35
CA ASP A 89 -16.21 -6.63 4.41
C ASP A 89 -14.72 -6.25 4.24
N GLU A 90 -14.30 -5.22 4.95
CA GLU A 90 -12.91 -4.72 4.84
C GLU A 90 -12.35 -4.24 6.19
N SER A 91 -11.04 -4.04 6.23
CA SER A 91 -10.39 -3.50 7.44
C SER A 91 -10.70 -2.00 7.62
N PRO A 92 -10.69 -1.50 8.88
CA PRO A 92 -10.82 -0.07 9.13
C PRO A 92 -9.77 0.78 8.42
N LEU A 93 -8.56 0.26 8.23
CA LEU A 93 -7.50 0.97 7.50
C LEU A 93 -7.90 1.21 6.05
N LEU A 94 -8.45 0.20 5.37
CA LEU A 94 -8.92 0.34 3.99
C LEU A 94 -10.11 1.29 3.89
N THR A 95 -11.12 1.12 4.76
CA THR A 95 -12.29 2.02 4.84
C THR A 95 -11.87 3.48 5.01
N ILE A 96 -10.94 3.75 5.95
CA ILE A 96 -10.48 5.11 6.21
C ILE A 96 -9.68 5.65 5.02
N THR A 97 -8.80 4.84 4.43
CA THR A 97 -8.01 5.25 3.25
C THR A 97 -8.91 5.61 2.06
N LYS A 98 -9.93 4.80 1.78
CA LYS A 98 -10.94 5.10 0.75
C LYS A 98 -11.65 6.44 1.02
N LYS A 99 -12.08 6.66 2.26
CA LYS A 99 -12.74 7.93 2.67
C LYS A 99 -11.81 9.13 2.56
N GLN A 100 -10.54 8.98 2.91
CA GLN A 100 -9.52 10.02 2.75
C GLN A 100 -9.29 10.36 1.27
N ALA A 101 -9.08 9.33 0.44
CA ALA A 101 -8.90 9.50 -1.00
C ALA A 101 -10.12 10.19 -1.64
N PHE A 102 -11.34 9.76 -1.31
CA PHE A 102 -12.56 10.36 -1.81
C PHE A 102 -12.69 11.84 -1.43
N LYS A 103 -12.49 12.17 -0.15
CA LYS A 103 -12.59 13.56 0.33
C LYS A 103 -11.53 14.44 -0.31
N LEU A 104 -10.28 13.97 -0.38
CA LEU A 104 -9.19 14.72 -0.99
C LEU A 104 -9.43 14.92 -2.48
N ASN A 105 -9.87 13.91 -3.21
CA ASN A 105 -10.22 14.03 -4.62
C ASN A 105 -11.28 15.11 -4.87
N LYS A 106 -12.31 15.17 -4.01
CA LYS A 106 -13.34 16.22 -4.09
C LYS A 106 -12.75 17.62 -3.93
N VAL A 107 -11.86 17.82 -2.96
CA VAL A 107 -11.20 19.11 -2.72
C VAL A 107 -10.30 19.47 -3.91
N MET A 108 -9.49 18.52 -4.37
CA MET A 108 -8.56 18.73 -5.48
C MET A 108 -9.29 19.08 -6.77
N LYS A 109 -10.38 18.37 -7.09
CA LYS A 109 -11.21 18.71 -8.26
C LYS A 109 -11.87 20.08 -8.16
N THR A 110 -12.27 20.48 -6.96
CA THR A 110 -12.83 21.84 -6.76
C THR A 110 -11.79 22.94 -7.00
N GLN A 111 -10.52 22.70 -6.60
CA GLN A 111 -9.46 23.70 -6.73
C GLN A 111 -8.75 23.69 -8.08
N PHE A 112 -8.58 22.53 -8.70
CA PHE A 112 -7.73 22.34 -9.88
C PHE A 112 -8.48 21.79 -11.10
N GLY A 113 -9.79 21.55 -10.98
CA GLY A 113 -10.59 20.99 -12.05
C GLY A 113 -10.16 19.60 -12.47
N ASP A 114 -10.34 19.28 -13.75
CA ASP A 114 -9.99 17.98 -14.33
C ASP A 114 -8.50 17.77 -14.62
N ASN A 115 -7.65 18.73 -14.26
CA ASN A 115 -6.21 18.63 -14.43
C ASN A 115 -5.53 17.73 -13.39
N VAL A 116 -6.26 17.26 -12.37
CA VAL A 116 -5.75 16.40 -11.31
C VAL A 116 -6.57 15.11 -11.26
N GLU A 117 -5.86 13.98 -11.20
CA GLU A 117 -6.43 12.66 -10.90
C GLU A 117 -5.82 12.16 -9.59
N LEU A 118 -6.66 11.62 -8.71
CA LEU A 118 -6.23 11.08 -7.43
C LEU A 118 -6.69 9.65 -7.28
N ASP A 119 -5.77 8.80 -6.84
CA ASP A 119 -6.03 7.40 -6.52
C ASP A 119 -5.28 6.98 -5.27
N PHE A 120 -5.54 5.79 -4.76
CA PHE A 120 -4.82 5.24 -3.62
C PHE A 120 -4.35 3.82 -3.90
N CYS A 121 -3.31 3.39 -3.18
CA CYS A 121 -2.85 2.01 -3.21
C CYS A 121 -2.50 1.52 -1.81
N MET A 122 -2.59 0.21 -1.64
CA MET A 122 -2.04 -0.52 -0.50
C MET A 122 -0.74 -1.20 -0.92
N ARG A 123 0.26 -1.17 -0.01
CA ARG A 123 1.55 -1.79 -0.29
C ARG A 123 1.51 -3.30 -0.17
N TYR A 124 0.71 -3.82 0.77
CA TYR A 124 0.55 -5.24 1.07
C TYR A 124 -0.93 -5.62 1.14
N GLY A 125 -1.27 -6.86 0.72
CA GLY A 125 -2.61 -7.41 0.73
C GLY A 125 -3.26 -7.59 -0.61
#